data_71a6a39a9c6a269e2c3f3a957f9456bf
#
_entry.id   71a6a39a9c6a269e2c3f3a957f9456bf
#
_cell.length_a   1.000
_cell.length_b   1.000
_cell.length_c   1.000
_cell.angle_alpha   90.00
_cell.angle_beta   90.00
_cell.angle_gamma   90.00
#
_symmetry.space_group_name_H-M   'P 1'
#
loop_
_entity.id
_entity.type
_entity.pdbx_description
1 polymer ?
#
loop_
_entity_poly.entity_id
_entity_poly.type
_entity_poly.pdbx_seq_one_letter_code
_entity_poly.pdbx_strand_id
1 'polypeptide(L)'
;MMAKSISNHIDFAVGFQRQDITFVYVKDVVQAIFLTLDHGMNGRKYFLSDGNVYRSSDFSNLIRKALGNPWWIRITAPVWVLRIVTSIGELVARSTGRISALNHDKFNILRQRNWRCDIEPTMDELGYHPHYDLARGVAETIDWYKNEGWL
;
A
#
# COMPACT_ATOMS: atom_id res chain seq x y z
N MET A 1 -5.72 -7.42 -4.03
CA MET A 1 -5.61 -7.28 -5.50
C MET A 1 -4.17 -7.45 -6.02
N MET A 2 -3.16 -6.75 -5.48
CA MET A 2 -1.77 -6.82 -5.98
C MET A 2 -1.16 -8.23 -5.87
N ALA A 3 -1.32 -8.91 -4.74
CA ALA A 3 -0.84 -10.28 -4.56
C ALA A 3 -1.42 -11.23 -5.63
N LYS A 4 -2.71 -11.12 -5.94
CA LYS A 4 -3.36 -11.93 -6.98
C LYS A 4 -2.86 -11.61 -8.40
N SER A 5 -2.52 -10.34 -8.71
CA SER A 5 -1.91 -10.01 -9.99
C SER A 5 -0.50 -10.61 -10.10
N ILE A 6 0.29 -10.52 -9.03
CA ILE A 6 1.65 -11.06 -9.00
C ILE A 6 1.63 -12.61 -9.00
N SER A 7 0.64 -13.25 -8.37
CA SER A 7 0.46 -14.71 -8.50
C SER A 7 0.21 -15.13 -9.95
N ASN A 8 -0.44 -14.27 -10.74
CA ASN A 8 -0.63 -14.44 -12.18
C ASN A 8 0.55 -13.89 -13.03
N HIS A 9 1.72 -13.70 -12.42
CA HIS A 9 2.94 -13.23 -13.07
C HIS A 9 2.87 -11.81 -13.66
N ILE A 10 1.91 -10.96 -13.22
CA ILE A 10 1.75 -9.58 -13.71
C ILE A 10 1.92 -8.60 -12.55
N ASP A 11 2.85 -7.67 -12.71
CA ASP A 11 3.04 -6.53 -11.80
C ASP A 11 2.68 -5.23 -12.50
N PHE A 12 1.72 -4.49 -11.97
CA PHE A 12 1.31 -3.20 -12.51
C PHE A 12 1.96 -2.07 -11.72
N ALA A 13 2.68 -1.21 -12.42
CA ALA A 13 3.29 -0.01 -11.87
C ALA A 13 2.76 1.25 -12.59
N VAL A 14 2.73 2.38 -11.88
CA VAL A 14 2.29 3.68 -12.42
C VAL A 14 3.47 4.64 -12.43
N GLY A 15 3.76 5.18 -13.62
CA GLY A 15 4.85 6.14 -13.84
C GLY A 15 6.21 5.48 -13.82
N PHE A 16 7.19 6.16 -14.44
CA PHE A 16 8.57 5.69 -14.56
C PHE A 16 9.49 6.26 -13.48
N GLN A 17 8.97 7.16 -12.66
CA GLN A 17 9.79 7.83 -11.64
C GLN A 17 9.67 7.11 -10.31
N ARG A 18 10.74 7.25 -9.50
CA ARG A 18 10.81 6.72 -8.16
C ARG A 18 9.63 7.23 -7.32
N GLN A 19 9.00 6.33 -6.60
CA GLN A 19 7.98 6.61 -5.61
C GLN A 19 8.47 6.06 -4.26
N ASP A 20 8.55 6.93 -3.29
CA ASP A 20 8.93 6.60 -1.91
C ASP A 20 7.67 6.41 -1.07
N ILE A 21 7.56 5.27 -0.42
CA ILE A 21 6.37 4.84 0.33
C ILE A 21 6.79 4.32 1.69
N THR A 22 6.01 4.63 2.72
CA THR A 22 6.08 3.98 4.03
C THR A 22 4.93 3.00 4.19
N PHE A 23 5.14 1.95 4.95
CA PHE A 23 4.14 0.93 5.23
C PHE A 23 3.95 0.76 6.73
N VAL A 24 2.81 0.24 7.11
CA VAL A 24 2.52 -0.22 8.46
C VAL A 24 1.81 -1.57 8.38
N TYR A 25 2.20 -2.50 9.22
CA TYR A 25 1.51 -3.78 9.32
C TYR A 25 0.30 -3.69 10.25
N VAL A 26 -0.76 -4.43 9.94
CA VAL A 26 -2.03 -4.32 10.68
C VAL A 26 -1.88 -4.61 12.18
N LYS A 27 -1.00 -5.51 12.59
CA LYS A 27 -0.76 -5.81 14.02
C LYS A 27 -0.14 -4.63 14.76
N ASP A 28 0.75 -3.87 14.12
CA ASP A 28 1.32 -2.65 14.68
C ASP A 28 0.28 -1.53 14.75
N VAL A 29 -0.67 -1.47 13.80
CA VAL A 29 -1.82 -0.55 13.90
C VAL A 29 -2.69 -0.90 15.11
N VAL A 30 -2.99 -2.18 15.32
CA VAL A 30 -3.76 -2.62 16.50
C VAL A 30 -3.04 -2.26 17.80
N GLN A 31 -1.72 -2.49 17.87
CA GLN A 31 -0.91 -2.08 19.02
C GLN A 31 -1.02 -0.56 19.26
N ALA A 32 -0.85 0.25 18.20
CA ALA A 32 -0.92 1.70 18.31
C ALA A 32 -2.31 2.18 18.79
N ILE A 33 -3.40 1.50 18.41
CA ILE A 33 -4.74 1.80 18.94
C ILE A 33 -4.78 1.61 20.46
N PHE A 34 -4.26 0.50 20.99
CA PHE A 34 -4.20 0.28 22.44
C PHE A 34 -3.31 1.32 23.14
N LEU A 35 -2.14 1.62 22.59
CA LEU A 35 -1.27 2.67 23.13
C LEU A 35 -1.97 4.03 23.15
N THR A 36 -2.79 4.34 22.13
CA THR A 36 -3.56 5.60 22.09
C THR A 36 -4.66 5.66 23.15
N LEU A 37 -5.26 4.52 23.50
CA LEU A 37 -6.24 4.47 24.61
C LEU A 37 -5.58 4.73 25.97
N ASP A 38 -4.33 4.29 26.14
CA ASP A 38 -3.61 4.42 27.42
C ASP A 38 -2.88 5.77 27.54
N HIS A 39 -2.27 6.25 26.45
CA HIS A 39 -1.34 7.40 26.46
C HIS A 39 -1.74 8.52 25.50
N GLY A 40 -2.77 8.32 24.67
CA GLY A 40 -3.15 9.28 23.63
C GLY A 40 -3.67 10.60 24.22
N MET A 41 -3.26 11.71 23.62
CA MET A 41 -3.74 13.04 23.98
C MET A 41 -4.95 13.43 23.13
N ASN A 42 -5.96 14.03 23.76
CA ASN A 42 -7.18 14.44 23.06
C ASN A 42 -6.88 15.46 21.94
N GLY A 43 -7.44 15.21 20.76
CA GLY A 43 -7.27 16.05 19.58
C GLY A 43 -5.96 15.85 18.82
N ARG A 44 -5.08 14.96 19.26
CA ARG A 44 -3.82 14.61 18.55
C ARG A 44 -4.07 13.70 17.36
N LYS A 45 -3.15 13.75 16.41
CA LYS A 45 -3.11 12.88 15.23
C LYS A 45 -1.76 12.17 15.20
N TYR A 46 -1.78 10.88 15.06
CA TYR A 46 -0.58 10.04 15.07
C TYR A 46 -0.39 9.37 13.71
N PHE A 47 0.79 9.52 13.14
CA PHE A 47 1.19 8.80 11.94
C PHE A 47 1.87 7.49 12.33
N LEU A 48 1.58 6.43 11.57
CA LEU A 48 2.12 5.09 11.82
C LEU A 48 2.85 4.58 10.58
N SER A 49 4.03 4.04 10.77
CA SER A 49 4.76 3.24 9.78
C SER A 49 5.75 2.31 10.50
N ASP A 50 6.47 1.52 9.73
CA ASP A 50 7.58 0.69 10.23
C ASP A 50 8.90 1.47 10.39
N GLY A 51 8.87 2.79 10.21
CA GLY A 51 10.04 3.67 10.29
C GLY A 51 10.94 3.67 9.06
N ASN A 52 10.67 2.81 8.07
CA ASN A 52 11.49 2.69 6.87
C ASN A 52 10.83 3.30 5.64
N VAL A 53 11.64 3.69 4.66
CA VAL A 53 11.17 4.20 3.38
C VAL A 53 11.52 3.21 2.28
N TYR A 54 10.51 2.78 1.53
CA TYR A 54 10.63 1.77 0.48
C TYR A 54 10.30 2.36 -0.89
N ARG A 55 10.80 1.71 -1.94
CA ARG A 55 10.34 1.96 -3.30
C ARG A 55 9.07 1.12 -3.57
N SER A 56 8.20 1.60 -4.43
CA SER A 56 7.03 0.81 -4.86
C SER A 56 7.42 -0.56 -5.43
N SER A 57 8.62 -0.66 -6.07
CA SER A 57 9.19 -1.92 -6.55
C SER A 57 9.53 -2.91 -5.44
N ASP A 58 9.92 -2.44 -4.26
CA ASP A 58 10.36 -3.33 -3.17
C ASP A 58 9.18 -4.14 -2.65
N PHE A 59 8.01 -3.52 -2.54
CA PHE A 59 6.78 -4.21 -2.17
C PHE A 59 6.40 -5.32 -3.15
N SER A 60 6.42 -5.03 -4.46
CA SER A 60 6.16 -6.05 -5.49
C SER A 60 7.18 -7.19 -5.47
N ASN A 61 8.47 -6.86 -5.27
CA ASN A 61 9.54 -7.86 -5.17
C ASN A 61 9.36 -8.79 -3.98
N LEU A 62 8.96 -8.25 -2.82
CA LEU A 62 8.70 -9.04 -1.61
C LEU A 62 7.51 -9.96 -1.78
N ILE A 63 6.40 -9.48 -2.36
CA ILE A 63 5.24 -10.33 -2.69
C ILE A 63 5.66 -11.46 -3.63
N ARG A 64 6.40 -11.16 -4.71
CA ARG A 64 6.89 -12.18 -5.64
C ARG A 64 7.72 -13.25 -4.92
N LYS A 65 8.65 -12.81 -4.08
CA LYS A 65 9.51 -13.72 -3.29
C LYS A 65 8.68 -14.61 -2.36
N ALA A 66 7.71 -14.05 -1.64
CA ALA A 66 6.84 -14.78 -0.73
C ALA A 66 5.90 -15.77 -1.45
N LEU A 67 5.50 -15.45 -2.69
CA LEU A 67 4.74 -16.36 -3.55
C LEU A 67 5.59 -17.50 -4.14
N GLY A 68 6.92 -17.35 -4.17
CA GLY A 68 7.81 -18.28 -4.83
C GLY A 68 7.80 -18.17 -6.36
N ASN A 69 7.31 -17.05 -6.93
CA ASN A 69 7.24 -16.85 -8.37
C ASN A 69 8.64 -16.61 -8.96
N PRO A 70 9.09 -17.45 -9.92
CA PRO A 70 10.42 -17.33 -10.51
C PRO A 70 10.56 -16.13 -11.45
N TRP A 71 9.47 -15.73 -12.11
CA TRP A 71 9.43 -14.62 -13.06
C TRP A 71 8.12 -13.85 -13.00
N TRP A 72 8.12 -12.65 -13.55
CA TRP A 72 6.94 -11.81 -13.75
C TRP A 72 7.18 -10.83 -14.90
N ILE A 73 6.10 -10.23 -15.38
CA ILE A 73 6.16 -9.12 -16.35
C ILE A 73 5.67 -7.85 -15.62
N ARG A 74 6.55 -6.85 -15.54
CA ARG A 74 6.17 -5.54 -15.02
C ARG A 74 5.62 -4.68 -16.15
N ILE A 75 4.36 -4.31 -16.05
CA ILE A 75 3.67 -3.39 -16.95
C ILE A 75 3.64 -2.02 -16.28
N THR A 76 4.43 -1.08 -16.80
CA THR A 76 4.44 0.30 -16.28
C THR A 76 3.58 1.18 -17.15
N ALA A 77 2.47 1.69 -16.61
CA ALA A 77 1.60 2.64 -17.31
C ALA A 77 2.12 4.06 -17.12
N PRO A 78 2.33 4.84 -18.20
CA PRO A 78 2.59 6.26 -18.08
C PRO A 78 1.43 6.99 -17.39
N VAL A 79 1.74 8.05 -16.64
CA VAL A 79 0.73 8.79 -15.85
C VAL A 79 -0.39 9.38 -16.74
N TRP A 80 -0.08 9.75 -17.98
CA TRP A 80 -1.09 10.26 -18.92
C TRP A 80 -2.10 9.19 -19.35
N VAL A 81 -1.68 7.93 -19.50
CA VAL A 81 -2.59 6.80 -19.78
C VAL A 81 -3.56 6.62 -18.62
N LEU A 82 -3.05 6.66 -17.37
CA LEU A 82 -3.90 6.57 -16.19
C LEU A 82 -4.96 7.68 -16.16
N ARG A 83 -4.58 8.90 -16.56
CA ARG A 83 -5.54 10.03 -16.65
C ARG A 83 -6.66 9.76 -17.65
N ILE A 84 -6.35 9.21 -18.83
CA ILE A 84 -7.35 8.85 -19.83
C ILE A 84 -8.29 7.76 -19.29
N VAL A 85 -7.73 6.69 -18.71
CA VAL A 85 -8.50 5.56 -18.17
C VAL A 85 -9.43 6.02 -17.04
N THR A 86 -8.97 6.88 -16.13
CA THR A 86 -9.81 7.41 -15.06
C THR A 86 -10.94 8.29 -15.58
N SER A 87 -10.67 9.15 -16.60
CA SER A 87 -11.69 10.00 -17.21
C SER A 87 -12.77 9.19 -17.93
N ILE A 88 -12.38 8.16 -18.68
CA ILE A 88 -13.33 7.24 -19.34
C ILE A 88 -14.13 6.46 -18.27
N GLY A 89 -13.45 5.96 -17.24
CA GLY A 89 -14.09 5.25 -16.14
C GLY A 89 -15.16 6.08 -15.42
N GLU A 90 -14.90 7.36 -15.20
CA GLU A 90 -15.90 8.30 -14.63
C GLU A 90 -17.08 8.55 -15.58
N LEU A 91 -16.81 8.71 -16.87
CA LEU A 91 -17.86 8.92 -17.86
C LEU A 91 -18.82 7.72 -17.93
N VAL A 92 -18.27 6.51 -17.96
CA VAL A 92 -19.04 5.26 -17.93
C VAL A 92 -19.79 5.10 -16.60
N ALA A 93 -19.17 5.44 -15.49
CA ALA A 93 -19.79 5.37 -14.17
C ALA A 93 -21.01 6.32 -14.07
N ARG A 94 -20.87 7.54 -14.58
CA ARG A 94 -21.98 8.52 -14.64
C ARG A 94 -23.14 8.04 -15.52
N SER A 95 -22.85 7.39 -16.64
CA SER A 95 -23.90 6.89 -17.57
C SER A 95 -24.58 5.61 -17.05
N THR A 96 -23.89 4.79 -16.26
CA THR A 96 -24.41 3.50 -15.77
C THR A 96 -24.88 3.54 -14.31
N GLY A 97 -24.72 4.67 -13.61
CA GLY A 97 -25.04 4.80 -12.17
C GLY A 97 -24.15 3.94 -11.26
N ARG A 98 -23.03 3.38 -11.75
CA ARG A 98 -22.11 2.55 -10.99
C ARG A 98 -20.95 3.38 -10.47
N ILE A 99 -20.40 2.99 -9.31
CA ILE A 99 -19.20 3.63 -8.76
C ILE A 99 -17.98 3.16 -9.56
N SER A 100 -17.22 4.11 -10.12
CA SER A 100 -15.95 3.78 -10.77
C SER A 100 -14.89 3.43 -9.73
N ALA A 101 -14.26 2.27 -9.90
CA ALA A 101 -13.11 1.86 -9.08
C ALA A 101 -11.88 2.77 -9.33
N LEU A 102 -11.79 3.40 -10.51
CA LEU A 102 -10.77 4.36 -10.92
C LEU A 102 -11.44 5.71 -11.15
N ASN A 103 -11.35 6.60 -10.18
CA ASN A 103 -11.85 7.97 -10.24
C ASN A 103 -10.68 8.97 -10.15
N HIS A 104 -11.01 10.26 -10.26
CA HIS A 104 -10.01 11.34 -10.21
C HIS A 104 -9.22 11.36 -8.89
N ASP A 105 -9.84 10.98 -7.77
CA ASP A 105 -9.15 10.89 -6.48
C ASP A 105 -8.09 9.78 -6.49
N LYS A 106 -8.40 8.61 -7.06
CA LYS A 106 -7.43 7.53 -7.25
C LYS A 106 -6.29 7.95 -8.17
N PHE A 107 -6.58 8.71 -9.24
CA PHE A 107 -5.53 9.27 -10.08
C PHE A 107 -4.59 10.19 -9.27
N ASN A 108 -5.14 11.10 -8.46
CA ASN A 108 -4.34 12.02 -7.64
C ASN A 108 -3.49 11.26 -6.62
N ILE A 109 -4.00 10.19 -6.03
CA ILE A 109 -3.26 9.32 -5.11
C ILE A 109 -2.12 8.61 -5.85
N LEU A 110 -2.41 7.95 -6.95
CA LEU A 110 -1.43 7.12 -7.68
C LEU A 110 -0.30 7.93 -8.32
N ARG A 111 -0.52 9.21 -8.66
CA ARG A 111 0.51 10.08 -9.23
C ARG A 111 1.48 10.66 -8.19
N GLN A 112 1.13 10.60 -6.89
CA GLN A 112 2.00 11.12 -5.82
C GLN A 112 3.27 10.28 -5.72
N ARG A 113 4.40 10.94 -5.45
CA ARG A 113 5.71 10.31 -5.41
C ARG A 113 6.30 10.15 -4.03
N ASN A 114 5.77 10.92 -3.08
CA ASN A 114 6.26 10.94 -1.72
C ASN A 114 5.10 10.61 -0.77
N TRP A 115 5.12 9.40 -0.25
CA TRP A 115 4.21 8.89 0.78
C TRP A 115 4.99 8.54 2.05
N ARG A 116 5.94 9.41 2.40
CA ARG A 116 6.69 9.26 3.64
C ARG A 116 5.93 9.93 4.77
N CYS A 117 5.92 9.29 5.93
CA CYS A 117 5.44 9.89 7.16
C CYS A 117 6.54 9.82 8.22
N ASP A 118 6.58 10.84 9.05
CA ASP A 118 7.42 10.90 10.23
C ASP A 118 6.65 10.30 11.39
N ILE A 119 7.25 9.32 12.07
CA ILE A 119 6.66 8.64 13.23
C ILE A 119 7.37 8.97 14.54
N GLU A 120 8.43 9.79 14.53
CA GLU A 120 9.15 10.17 15.75
C GLU A 120 8.19 10.76 16.81
N PRO A 121 7.28 11.70 16.48
CA PRO A 121 6.32 12.21 17.46
C PRO A 121 5.40 11.12 18.04
N THR A 122 5.05 10.12 17.23
CA THR A 122 4.22 8.99 17.69
C THR A 122 5.00 8.06 18.61
N MET A 123 6.28 7.83 18.32
CA MET A 123 7.16 7.05 19.17
C MET A 123 7.36 7.73 20.52
N ASP A 124 7.61 9.04 20.53
CA ASP A 124 7.86 9.81 21.76
C ASP A 124 6.60 9.96 22.62
N GLU A 125 5.44 10.23 22.01
CA GLU A 125 4.21 10.51 22.77
C GLU A 125 3.48 9.23 23.20
N LEU A 126 3.48 8.17 22.40
CA LEU A 126 2.75 6.93 22.67
C LEU A 126 3.64 5.77 23.10
N GLY A 127 4.97 5.89 23.01
CA GLY A 127 5.86 4.74 23.14
C GLY A 127 5.68 3.69 22.03
N TYR A 128 5.25 4.13 20.84
CA TYR A 128 5.03 3.25 19.70
C TYR A 128 6.35 2.75 19.14
N HIS A 129 6.49 1.44 19.05
CA HIS A 129 7.63 0.79 18.40
C HIS A 129 7.11 -0.27 17.42
N PRO A 130 7.31 -0.10 16.09
CA PRO A 130 6.86 -1.09 15.12
C PRO A 130 7.61 -2.41 15.29
N HIS A 131 6.88 -3.52 15.29
CA HIS A 131 7.44 -4.88 15.40
C HIS A 131 7.61 -5.57 14.06
N TYR A 132 6.99 -5.03 13.02
CA TYR A 132 6.99 -5.58 11.68
C TYR A 132 7.61 -4.61 10.69
N ASP A 133 8.64 -5.07 10.00
CA ASP A 133 9.08 -4.44 8.76
C ASP A 133 8.22 -4.91 7.56
N LEU A 134 8.41 -4.28 6.41
CA LEU A 134 7.67 -4.63 5.20
C LEU A 134 7.86 -6.10 4.80
N ALA A 135 9.06 -6.65 4.93
CA ALA A 135 9.36 -8.01 4.51
C ALA A 135 8.60 -9.05 5.36
N ARG A 136 8.61 -8.88 6.67
CA ARG A 136 7.90 -9.74 7.62
C ARG A 136 6.39 -9.63 7.45
N GLY A 137 5.86 -8.40 7.32
CA GLY A 137 4.43 -8.18 7.13
C GLY A 137 3.90 -8.79 5.83
N VAL A 138 4.67 -8.67 4.72
CA VAL A 138 4.33 -9.30 3.44
C VAL A 138 4.35 -10.82 3.54
N ALA A 139 5.40 -11.40 4.14
CA ALA A 139 5.51 -12.86 4.28
C ALA A 139 4.31 -13.43 5.04
N GLU A 140 3.98 -12.88 6.20
CA GLU A 140 2.85 -13.31 7.02
C GLU A 140 1.49 -13.15 6.30
N THR A 141 1.32 -12.05 5.55
CA THR A 141 0.11 -11.80 4.77
C THR A 141 -0.06 -12.81 3.64
N ILE A 142 1.01 -13.12 2.92
CA ILE A 142 0.95 -14.08 1.81
C ILE A 142 0.71 -15.49 2.32
N ASP A 143 1.34 -15.88 3.43
CA ASP A 143 1.09 -17.17 4.06
C ASP A 143 -0.37 -17.32 4.50
N TRP A 144 -0.95 -16.26 5.10
CA TRP A 144 -2.36 -16.24 5.45
C TRP A 144 -3.26 -16.38 4.20
N TYR A 145 -2.97 -15.64 3.12
CA TYR A 145 -3.74 -15.75 1.87
C TYR A 145 -3.71 -17.17 1.26
N LYS A 146 -2.56 -17.85 1.34
CA LYS A 146 -2.43 -19.24 0.89
C LYS A 146 -3.28 -20.18 1.75
N ASN A 147 -3.24 -20.03 3.08
CA ASN A 147 -3.96 -20.88 4.02
C ASN A 147 -5.48 -20.71 3.89
N GLU A 148 -5.95 -19.49 3.60
CA GLU A 148 -7.37 -19.18 3.41
C GLU A 148 -7.87 -19.44 1.96
N GLY A 149 -7.01 -19.90 1.06
CA GLY A 149 -7.39 -20.20 -0.32
C GLY A 149 -7.69 -18.95 -1.18
N TRP A 150 -7.11 -17.80 -0.84
CA TRP A 150 -7.28 -16.55 -1.59
C TRP A 150 -6.29 -16.42 -2.76
N LEU A 151 -5.24 -17.25 -2.76
CA LEU A 151 -4.17 -17.30 -3.76
C LEU A 151 -3.94 -18.74 -4.24
#